data_ba37d45bfaa8a8e3dc4b8787e50d90f8
#
_entry.id   ba37d45bfaa8a8e3dc4b8787e50d90f8
#
_cell.length_a   1.000
_cell.length_b   1.000
_cell.length_c   1.000
_cell.angle_alpha   90.00
_cell.angle_beta   90.00
_cell.angle_gamma   90.00
#
_symmetry.space_group_name_H-M   'P 1'
#
loop_
_entity.id
_entity.type
_entity.pdbx_description
1 polymer ?
#
loop_
_entity_poly.entity_id
_entity_poly.type
_entity_poly.pdbx_seq_one_letter_code
_entity_poly.pdbx_strand_id
1 'polypeptide(L)'
;YAIILEEFNQRRFLQMNKITTRKLAIAGVLIAVGVVCSPLNFPVGASKCFPVQHLINIIASVFLGPFYGVIMAFITSLLRLATGMGTLLAFPGSMCGALIGGLCYKFSKKLPLAYIGELFGTGIIGALAAYPIAVYIMGKEAALFAYVLPFIISSAGGTVIAIFLVTALKQTHA
;
A
#
# COMPACT_ATOMS: atom_id res chain seq x y z
N TYR A 1 -13.05 -8.93 -44.11
CA TYR A 1 -12.13 -8.05 -43.34
C TYR A 1 -12.81 -7.57 -42.05
N ALA A 2 -14.08 -7.14 -42.10
CA ALA A 2 -14.85 -6.68 -40.92
C ALA A 2 -15.03 -7.77 -39.84
N ILE A 3 -15.36 -8.99 -40.24
CA ILE A 3 -15.56 -10.14 -39.34
C ILE A 3 -14.28 -10.49 -38.57
N ILE A 4 -13.11 -10.45 -39.21
CA ILE A 4 -11.81 -10.74 -38.58
C ILE A 4 -11.43 -9.65 -37.57
N LEU A 5 -11.73 -8.38 -37.87
CA LEU A 5 -11.51 -7.27 -36.95
C LEU A 5 -12.43 -7.34 -35.73
N GLU A 6 -13.67 -7.77 -35.91
CA GLU A 6 -14.65 -7.91 -34.84
C GLU A 6 -14.26 -9.06 -33.88
N GLU A 7 -13.83 -10.18 -34.41
CA GLU A 7 -13.34 -11.34 -33.64
C GLU A 7 -12.04 -11.00 -32.87
N PHE A 8 -11.13 -10.26 -33.50
CA PHE A 8 -9.91 -9.77 -32.86
C PHE A 8 -10.23 -8.80 -31.72
N ASN A 9 -11.15 -7.87 -31.91
CA ASN A 9 -11.60 -6.94 -30.88
C ASN A 9 -12.32 -7.64 -29.71
N GLN A 10 -13.15 -8.63 -29.99
CA GLN A 10 -13.83 -9.43 -28.97
C GLN A 10 -12.81 -10.24 -28.13
N ARG A 11 -11.84 -10.89 -28.77
CA ARG A 11 -10.78 -11.63 -28.04
C ARG A 11 -9.95 -10.69 -27.15
N ARG A 12 -9.61 -9.51 -27.66
CA ARG A 12 -8.88 -8.48 -26.90
C ARG A 12 -9.70 -7.98 -25.70
N PHE A 13 -10.98 -7.73 -25.88
CA PHE A 13 -11.90 -7.31 -24.83
C PHE A 13 -12.06 -8.38 -23.73
N LEU A 14 -12.20 -9.65 -24.11
CA LEU A 14 -12.28 -10.77 -23.17
C LEU A 14 -10.98 -10.99 -22.41
N GLN A 15 -9.83 -10.81 -23.03
CA GLN A 15 -8.53 -10.89 -22.36
C GLN A 15 -8.34 -9.73 -21.37
N MET A 16 -8.72 -8.51 -21.75
CA MET A 16 -8.65 -7.35 -20.85
C MET A 16 -9.54 -7.54 -19.63
N ASN A 17 -10.75 -8.04 -19.81
CA ASN A 17 -11.67 -8.33 -18.70
C ASN A 17 -11.11 -9.39 -17.73
N LYS A 18 -10.50 -10.46 -18.22
CA LYS A 18 -9.87 -11.49 -17.39
C LYS A 18 -8.73 -10.92 -16.54
N ILE A 19 -7.87 -10.08 -17.13
CA ILE A 19 -6.76 -9.43 -16.40
C ILE A 19 -7.30 -8.51 -15.31
N THR A 20 -8.34 -7.73 -15.61
CA THR A 20 -8.96 -6.81 -14.66
C THR A 20 -9.62 -7.55 -13.49
N THR A 21 -10.39 -8.61 -13.77
CA THR A 21 -11.04 -9.44 -12.76
C THR A 21 -10.03 -10.11 -11.83
N ARG A 22 -8.93 -10.64 -12.37
CA ARG A 22 -7.85 -11.22 -11.57
C ARG A 22 -7.20 -10.18 -10.65
N LYS A 23 -6.93 -8.98 -11.16
CA LYS A 23 -6.39 -7.88 -10.33
C LYS A 23 -7.33 -7.47 -9.21
N LEU A 24 -8.63 -7.38 -9.49
CA LEU A 24 -9.65 -7.06 -8.49
C LEU A 24 -9.75 -8.15 -7.41
N ALA A 25 -9.70 -9.43 -7.79
CA ALA A 25 -9.70 -10.53 -6.83
C ALA A 25 -8.48 -10.49 -5.91
N ILE A 26 -7.27 -10.28 -6.46
CA ILE A 26 -6.04 -10.14 -5.68
C ILE A 26 -6.13 -8.91 -4.76
N ALA A 27 -6.63 -7.78 -5.28
CA ALA A 27 -6.82 -6.58 -4.49
C ALA A 27 -7.76 -6.82 -3.30
N GLY A 28 -8.89 -7.49 -3.52
CA GLY A 28 -9.84 -7.85 -2.47
C GLY A 28 -9.24 -8.72 -1.38
N VAL A 29 -8.48 -9.75 -1.77
CA VAL A 29 -7.76 -10.62 -0.81
C VAL A 29 -6.74 -9.83 0.01
N LEU A 30 -5.94 -9.00 -0.63
CA LEU A 30 -4.93 -8.20 0.07
C LEU A 30 -5.56 -7.17 1.02
N ILE A 31 -6.67 -6.54 0.62
CA ILE A 31 -7.44 -5.65 1.51
C ILE A 31 -7.96 -6.45 2.73
N ALA A 32 -8.54 -7.62 2.51
CA ALA A 32 -9.04 -8.47 3.60
C ALA A 32 -7.91 -8.85 4.57
N VAL A 33 -6.75 -9.28 4.06
CA VAL A 33 -5.56 -9.55 4.89
C VAL A 33 -5.15 -8.31 5.68
N GLY A 34 -5.12 -7.12 5.06
CA GLY A 34 -4.77 -5.87 5.73
C GLY A 34 -5.71 -5.50 6.88
N VAL A 35 -7.01 -5.77 6.71
CA VAL A 35 -8.02 -5.53 7.76
C VAL A 35 -7.92 -6.58 8.87
N VAL A 36 -7.87 -7.86 8.53
CA VAL A 36 -7.79 -8.97 9.49
C VAL A 36 -6.51 -8.90 10.33
N CYS A 37 -5.38 -8.51 9.73
CA CYS A 37 -4.11 -8.35 10.43
C CYS A 37 -3.98 -6.99 11.17
N SER A 38 -5.01 -6.15 11.18
CA SER A 38 -4.97 -4.85 11.87
C SER A 38 -4.70 -4.93 13.38
N PRO A 39 -5.12 -5.99 14.12
CA PRO A 39 -4.74 -6.15 15.52
C PRO A 39 -3.23 -6.33 15.74
N LEU A 40 -2.48 -6.74 14.70
CA LEU A 40 -1.02 -6.86 14.74
C LEU A 40 -0.38 -5.46 14.61
N ASN A 41 -0.61 -4.64 15.62
CA ASN A 41 -0.06 -3.30 15.71
C ASN A 41 0.60 -3.09 17.07
N PHE A 42 1.50 -2.13 17.13
CA PHE A 42 2.14 -1.71 18.38
C PHE A 42 2.29 -0.20 18.42
N PRO A 43 2.18 0.42 19.62
CA PRO A 43 2.30 1.85 19.76
C PRO A 43 3.76 2.29 19.67
N VAL A 44 4.02 3.39 18.96
CA VAL A 44 5.32 4.07 18.92
C VAL A 44 5.07 5.57 18.95
N GLY A 45 5.50 6.24 20.01
CA GLY A 45 5.33 7.67 20.16
C GLY A 45 3.87 8.13 20.01
N ALA A 46 3.63 9.06 19.10
CA ALA A 46 2.32 9.67 18.87
C ALA A 46 1.36 8.83 18.02
N SER A 47 1.77 7.64 17.52
CA SER A 47 0.97 6.84 16.62
C SER A 47 1.14 5.33 16.86
N LYS A 48 0.31 4.53 16.17
CA LYS A 48 0.43 3.07 16.10
C LYS A 48 1.14 2.67 14.82
N CYS A 49 2.00 1.67 14.91
CA CYS A 49 2.71 1.06 13.78
C CYS A 49 1.95 -0.17 13.28
N PHE A 50 1.81 -0.29 11.95
CA PHE A 50 1.10 -1.36 11.26
C PHE A 50 1.97 -1.96 10.15
N PRO A 51 2.99 -2.78 10.45
CA PRO A 51 3.92 -3.29 9.43
C PRO A 51 3.24 -4.07 8.32
N VAL A 52 2.19 -4.85 8.62
CA VAL A 52 1.45 -5.63 7.61
C VAL A 52 0.80 -4.73 6.57
N GLN A 53 0.33 -3.54 6.93
CA GLN A 53 -0.22 -2.57 5.97
C GLN A 53 0.82 -2.17 4.92
N HIS A 54 2.05 -1.91 5.34
CA HIS A 54 3.12 -1.48 4.43
C HIS A 54 3.65 -2.63 3.57
N LEU A 55 3.69 -3.86 4.12
CA LEU A 55 3.89 -5.06 3.32
C LEU A 55 2.88 -5.15 2.18
N ILE A 56 1.59 -4.98 2.48
CA ILE A 56 0.51 -5.05 1.49
C ILE A 56 0.63 -3.92 0.46
N ASN A 57 0.97 -2.70 0.89
CA ASN A 57 1.21 -1.59 -0.02
C ASN A 57 2.31 -1.91 -1.04
N ILE A 58 3.43 -2.49 -0.59
CA ILE A 58 4.54 -2.91 -1.46
C ILE A 58 4.06 -3.97 -2.45
N ILE A 59 3.41 -5.03 -1.96
CA ILE A 59 2.90 -6.12 -2.81
C ILE A 59 1.91 -5.56 -3.85
N ALA A 60 0.93 -4.79 -3.42
CA ALA A 60 -0.07 -4.19 -4.30
C ALA A 60 0.57 -3.29 -5.37
N SER A 61 1.48 -2.42 -4.95
CA SER A 61 2.14 -1.46 -5.84
C SER A 61 3.03 -2.13 -6.88
N VAL A 62 3.72 -3.22 -6.50
CA VAL A 62 4.61 -3.97 -7.39
C VAL A 62 3.82 -4.85 -8.36
N PHE A 63 2.82 -5.61 -7.88
CA PHE A 63 2.10 -6.59 -8.70
C PHE A 63 0.91 -5.99 -9.46
N LEU A 64 0.19 -5.06 -8.87
CA LEU A 64 -1.01 -4.46 -9.46
C LEU A 64 -0.77 -3.08 -10.06
N GLY A 65 0.28 -2.41 -9.60
CA GLY A 65 0.69 -1.07 -10.03
C GLY A 65 0.29 0.04 -9.05
N PRO A 66 0.88 1.25 -9.19
CA PRO A 66 0.74 2.33 -8.22
C PRO A 66 -0.72 2.77 -8.00
N PHE A 67 -1.52 2.81 -9.04
CA PHE A 67 -2.92 3.21 -8.95
C PHE A 67 -3.76 2.25 -8.08
N TYR A 68 -3.62 0.94 -8.34
CA TYR A 68 -4.27 -0.08 -7.50
C TYR A 68 -3.73 -0.05 -6.07
N GLY A 69 -2.43 0.15 -5.89
CA GLY A 69 -1.81 0.29 -4.57
C GLY A 69 -2.44 1.40 -3.75
N VAL A 70 -2.64 2.59 -4.34
CA VAL A 70 -3.27 3.74 -3.67
C VAL A 70 -4.74 3.46 -3.31
N ILE A 71 -5.52 2.90 -4.25
CA ILE A 71 -6.93 2.56 -4.00
C ILE A 71 -7.04 1.53 -2.87
N MET A 72 -6.20 0.50 -2.88
CA MET A 72 -6.18 -0.52 -1.85
C MET A 72 -5.76 0.05 -0.48
N ALA A 73 -4.75 0.92 -0.44
CA ALA A 73 -4.34 1.61 0.77
C ALA A 73 -5.47 2.46 1.34
N PHE A 74 -6.21 3.17 0.48
CA PHE A 74 -7.39 3.94 0.88
C PHE A 74 -8.49 3.05 1.46
N ILE A 75 -8.91 2.00 0.73
CA ILE A 75 -9.99 1.12 1.16
C ILE A 75 -9.62 0.39 2.46
N THR A 76 -8.40 -0.11 2.58
CA THR A 76 -7.93 -0.78 3.81
C THR A 76 -7.95 0.18 4.99
N SER A 77 -7.47 1.42 4.80
CA SER A 77 -7.48 2.45 5.86
C SER A 77 -8.91 2.83 6.24
N LEU A 78 -9.83 2.91 5.27
CA LEU A 78 -11.23 3.20 5.50
C LEU A 78 -11.94 2.09 6.31
N LEU A 79 -11.76 0.84 5.91
CA LEU A 79 -12.34 -0.31 6.62
C LEU A 79 -11.78 -0.42 8.04
N ARG A 80 -10.48 -0.19 8.23
CA ARG A 80 -9.85 -0.17 9.55
C ARG A 80 -10.36 0.98 10.42
N LEU A 81 -10.60 2.15 9.83
CA LEU A 81 -11.20 3.28 10.56
C LEU A 81 -12.65 2.94 10.97
N ALA A 82 -13.45 2.40 10.05
CA ALA A 82 -14.84 2.01 10.30
C ALA A 82 -14.98 0.93 11.38
N THR A 83 -14.01 0.02 11.48
CA THR A 83 -13.96 -1.03 12.52
C THR A 83 -13.27 -0.60 13.83
N GLY A 84 -12.87 0.68 13.95
CA GLY A 84 -12.18 1.19 15.14
C GLY A 84 -10.73 0.73 15.30
N MET A 85 -10.19 0.00 14.32
CA MET A 85 -8.82 -0.55 14.35
C MET A 85 -7.78 0.40 13.77
N GLY A 86 -8.21 1.47 13.09
CA GLY A 86 -7.36 2.45 12.42
C GLY A 86 -7.60 3.87 12.90
N THR A 87 -6.81 4.80 12.37
CA THR A 87 -6.97 6.24 12.57
C THR A 87 -6.92 6.97 11.24
N LEU A 88 -7.40 8.23 11.21
CA LEU A 88 -7.30 9.09 10.02
C LEU A 88 -5.85 9.29 9.54
N LEU A 89 -4.87 9.14 10.43
CA LEU A 89 -3.45 9.27 10.10
C LEU A 89 -2.95 8.15 9.17
N ALA A 90 -3.67 7.03 9.10
CA ALA A 90 -3.30 5.91 8.21
C ALA A 90 -3.46 6.26 6.73
N PHE A 91 -4.39 7.16 6.38
CA PHE A 91 -4.66 7.51 4.98
C PHE A 91 -3.44 8.14 4.29
N PRO A 92 -2.91 9.29 4.75
CA PRO A 92 -1.78 9.91 4.08
C PRO A 92 -0.55 9.01 4.08
N GLY A 93 -0.26 8.32 5.19
CA GLY A 93 0.87 7.42 5.30
C GLY A 93 0.84 6.32 4.26
N SER A 94 -0.19 5.50 4.27
CA SER A 94 -0.29 4.34 3.39
C SER A 94 -0.45 4.71 1.91
N MET A 95 -1.22 5.78 1.60
CA MET A 95 -1.44 6.21 0.21
C MET A 95 -0.18 6.80 -0.42
N CYS A 96 0.57 7.66 0.32
CA CYS A 96 1.83 8.21 -0.18
C CYS A 96 2.89 7.13 -0.37
N GLY A 97 3.00 6.19 0.58
CA GLY A 97 3.90 5.06 0.47
C GLY A 97 3.60 4.20 -0.76
N ALA A 98 2.34 3.74 -0.89
CA ALA A 98 1.91 2.93 -2.02
C ALA A 98 2.12 3.65 -3.37
N LEU A 99 1.87 4.96 -3.44
CA LEU A 99 2.07 5.74 -4.66
C LEU A 99 3.55 5.81 -5.04
N ILE A 100 4.38 6.27 -4.11
CA ILE A 100 5.80 6.53 -4.39
C ILE A 100 6.55 5.21 -4.60
N GLY A 101 6.33 4.21 -3.75
CA GLY A 101 6.89 2.87 -3.93
C GLY A 101 6.49 2.25 -5.26
N GLY A 102 5.21 2.38 -5.63
CA GLY A 102 4.69 1.91 -6.90
C GLY A 102 5.25 2.65 -8.11
N LEU A 103 5.41 3.96 -8.05
CA LEU A 103 6.03 4.75 -9.11
C LEU A 103 7.52 4.41 -9.26
N CYS A 104 8.26 4.32 -8.15
CA CYS A 104 9.66 3.89 -8.16
C CYS A 104 9.81 2.52 -8.82
N TYR A 105 8.95 1.56 -8.52
CA TYR A 105 8.96 0.25 -9.18
C TYR A 105 8.56 0.33 -10.65
N LYS A 106 7.53 1.09 -10.98
CA LYS A 106 7.03 1.22 -12.37
C LYS A 106 8.12 1.71 -13.32
N PHE A 107 8.92 2.70 -12.89
CA PHE A 107 9.96 3.29 -13.72
C PHE A 107 11.28 2.50 -13.69
N SER A 108 11.67 1.97 -12.53
CA SER A 108 12.96 1.30 -12.37
C SER A 108 12.93 -0.20 -12.62
N LYS A 109 11.76 -0.84 -12.42
CA LYS A 109 11.59 -2.31 -12.37
C LYS A 109 12.44 -3.02 -11.31
N LYS A 110 12.99 -2.26 -10.35
CA LYS A 110 13.86 -2.77 -9.28
C LYS A 110 13.11 -2.77 -7.94
N LEU A 111 13.02 -3.93 -7.30
CA LEU A 111 12.39 -4.07 -5.98
C LEU A 111 13.01 -3.19 -4.89
N PRO A 112 14.35 -3.05 -4.78
CA PRO A 112 14.93 -2.17 -3.76
C PRO A 112 14.44 -0.72 -3.86
N LEU A 113 14.20 -0.20 -5.08
CA LEU A 113 13.67 1.15 -5.25
C LEU A 113 12.20 1.26 -4.85
N ALA A 114 11.41 0.18 -4.99
CA ALA A 114 10.04 0.13 -4.44
C ALA A 114 10.06 0.22 -2.91
N TYR A 115 10.97 -0.50 -2.26
CA TYR A 115 11.13 -0.50 -0.81
C TYR A 115 11.54 0.88 -0.27
N ILE A 116 12.54 1.50 -0.90
CA ILE A 116 12.98 2.86 -0.55
C ILE A 116 11.84 3.86 -0.80
N GLY A 117 11.12 3.71 -1.91
CA GLY A 117 9.98 4.56 -2.25
C GLY A 117 8.83 4.46 -1.24
N GLU A 118 8.50 3.25 -0.76
CA GLU A 118 7.51 3.06 0.30
C GLU A 118 7.98 3.70 1.61
N LEU A 119 9.23 3.48 2.00
CA LEU A 119 9.81 4.02 3.23
C LEU A 119 9.79 5.56 3.22
N PHE A 120 10.24 6.16 2.14
CA PHE A 120 10.27 7.62 1.97
C PHE A 120 8.87 8.20 1.86
N GLY A 121 8.01 7.55 1.06
CA GLY A 121 6.64 7.99 0.84
C GLY A 121 5.80 7.97 2.11
N THR A 122 5.89 6.89 2.89
CA THR A 122 5.20 6.79 4.18
C THR A 122 5.88 7.60 5.26
N GLY A 123 7.19 7.40 5.45
CA GLY A 123 7.92 7.90 6.60
C GLY A 123 8.15 9.40 6.59
N ILE A 124 8.27 10.01 5.41
CA ILE A 124 8.48 11.45 5.29
C ILE A 124 7.23 12.14 4.76
N ILE A 125 6.82 11.86 3.53
CA ILE A 125 5.73 12.61 2.87
C ILE A 125 4.39 12.32 3.55
N GLY A 126 4.09 11.06 3.82
CA GLY A 126 2.86 10.65 4.49
C GLY A 126 2.81 11.14 5.95
N ALA A 127 3.94 11.11 6.65
CA ALA A 127 4.02 11.63 8.02
C ALA A 127 3.81 13.14 8.10
N LEU A 128 4.39 13.91 7.18
CA LEU A 128 4.17 15.35 7.09
C LEU A 128 2.72 15.67 6.70
N ALA A 129 2.14 14.90 5.78
CA ALA A 129 0.73 15.04 5.40
C ALA A 129 -0.24 14.61 6.52
N ALA A 130 0.19 13.77 7.44
CA ALA A 130 -0.59 13.38 8.62
C ALA A 130 -0.68 14.50 9.69
N TYR A 131 0.30 15.39 9.74
CA TYR A 131 0.35 16.48 10.72
C TYR A 131 -0.90 17.40 10.65
N PRO A 132 -1.30 17.99 9.51
CA PRO A 132 -2.49 18.81 9.45
C PRO A 132 -3.77 18.04 9.79
N ILE A 133 -3.87 16.77 9.45
CA ILE A 133 -4.99 15.92 9.84
C ILE A 133 -5.05 15.76 11.36
N ALA A 134 -3.93 15.51 12.00
CA ALA A 134 -3.85 15.37 13.44
C ALA A 134 -4.26 16.65 14.18
N VAL A 135 -3.75 17.78 13.73
CA VAL A 135 -3.96 19.08 14.42
C VAL A 135 -5.36 19.62 14.13
N TYR A 136 -5.74 19.75 12.84
CA TYR A 136 -6.96 20.47 12.47
C TYR A 136 -8.22 19.58 12.47
N ILE A 137 -8.08 18.27 12.22
CA ILE A 137 -9.24 17.38 12.14
C ILE A 137 -9.40 16.57 13.44
N MET A 138 -8.30 16.09 14.01
CA MET A 138 -8.36 15.27 15.23
C MET A 138 -8.18 16.06 16.52
N GLY A 139 -7.86 17.37 16.45
CA GLY A 139 -7.65 18.23 17.60
C GLY A 139 -6.47 17.83 18.50
N LYS A 140 -5.45 17.16 17.94
CA LYS A 140 -4.30 16.68 18.67
C LYS A 140 -3.20 17.74 18.70
N GLU A 141 -2.65 18.00 19.85
CA GLU A 141 -1.39 18.73 19.97
C GLU A 141 -0.25 17.82 19.52
N ALA A 142 0.44 18.18 18.45
CA ALA A 142 1.56 17.40 17.92
C ALA A 142 2.60 18.33 17.29
N ALA A 143 3.87 17.98 17.42
CA ALA A 143 4.94 18.65 16.67
C ALA A 143 4.91 18.19 15.19
N LEU A 144 5.40 19.03 14.27
CA LEU A 144 5.39 18.77 12.82
C LEU A 144 5.99 17.39 12.45
N PHE A 145 7.04 16.97 13.14
CA PHE A 145 7.75 15.71 12.88
C PHE A 145 7.34 14.56 13.81
N ALA A 146 6.31 14.74 14.66
CA ALA A 146 5.90 13.73 15.65
C ALA A 146 5.53 12.37 15.03
N TYR A 147 5.07 12.37 13.77
CA TYR A 147 4.63 11.17 13.07
C TYR A 147 5.72 10.52 12.21
N VAL A 148 6.85 11.19 11.99
CA VAL A 148 7.95 10.69 11.14
C VAL A 148 8.53 9.39 11.71
N LEU A 149 8.89 9.38 12.97
CA LEU A 149 9.49 8.20 13.62
C LEU A 149 8.56 6.98 13.60
N PRO A 150 7.30 7.04 14.07
CA PRO A 150 6.41 5.90 14.04
C PRO A 150 6.08 5.43 12.61
N PHE A 151 6.00 6.34 11.63
CA PHE A 151 5.72 5.97 10.25
C PHE A 151 6.92 5.29 9.59
N ILE A 152 8.15 5.75 9.86
CA ILE A 152 9.37 5.06 9.41
C ILE A 152 9.46 3.66 10.02
N ILE A 153 9.24 3.50 11.31
CA ILE A 153 9.29 2.19 11.99
C ILE A 153 8.23 1.26 11.41
N SER A 154 7.02 1.77 11.17
CA SER A 154 5.93 1.00 10.60
C SER A 154 6.25 0.51 9.17
N SER A 155 6.71 1.41 8.31
CA SER A 155 7.05 1.07 6.92
C SER A 155 8.34 0.24 6.82
N ALA A 156 9.34 0.47 7.68
CA ALA A 156 10.53 -0.35 7.75
C ALA A 156 10.20 -1.80 8.13
N GLY A 157 9.35 -2.00 9.15
CA GLY A 157 8.87 -3.33 9.53
C GLY A 157 8.17 -4.04 8.38
N GLY A 158 7.27 -3.35 7.67
CA GLY A 158 6.59 -3.89 6.50
C GLY A 158 7.56 -4.21 5.35
N THR A 159 8.55 -3.36 5.13
CA THR A 159 9.59 -3.56 4.12
C THR A 159 10.45 -4.78 4.42
N VAL A 160 10.86 -4.98 5.67
CA VAL A 160 11.63 -6.16 6.09
C VAL A 160 10.83 -7.44 5.82
N ILE A 161 9.55 -7.47 6.20
CA ILE A 161 8.67 -8.61 5.92
C ILE A 161 8.53 -8.83 4.41
N ALA A 162 8.41 -7.77 3.61
CA ALA A 162 8.31 -7.86 2.15
C ALA A 162 9.58 -8.45 1.52
N ILE A 163 10.77 -8.07 2.01
CA ILE A 163 12.05 -8.61 1.54
C ILE A 163 12.12 -10.11 1.80
N PHE A 164 11.80 -10.55 3.02
CA PHE A 164 11.79 -11.97 3.36
C PHE A 164 10.79 -12.76 2.50
N LEU A 165 9.57 -12.28 2.36
CA LEU A 165 8.52 -12.94 1.57
C LEU A 165 8.92 -13.08 0.10
N VAL A 166 9.38 -12.00 -0.53
CA VAL A 166 9.80 -12.02 -1.94
C VAL A 166 11.02 -12.91 -2.16
N THR A 167 11.96 -12.91 -1.21
CA THR A 167 13.14 -13.78 -1.28
C THR A 167 12.74 -15.27 -1.17
N ALA A 168 11.88 -15.60 -0.23
CA ALA A 168 11.35 -16.96 -0.08
C ALA A 168 10.60 -17.44 -1.32
N LEU A 169 9.74 -16.60 -1.90
CA LEU A 169 9.01 -16.92 -3.14
C LEU A 169 9.94 -17.14 -4.33
N LYS A 170 11.05 -16.42 -4.43
CA LYS A 170 12.04 -16.64 -5.51
C LYS A 170 12.77 -17.98 -5.36
N GLN A 171 13.07 -18.40 -4.13
CA GLN A 171 13.74 -19.68 -3.88
C GLN A 171 12.85 -20.89 -4.18
N THR A 172 11.53 -20.76 -4.04
CA THR A 172 10.57 -21.85 -4.34
C THR A 172 10.32 -22.04 -5.83
N HIS A 173 10.68 -21.05 -6.67
CA HIS A 173 10.49 -21.11 -8.12
C HIS A 173 11.84 -21.28 -8.89
N ALA A 174 12.94 -21.44 -8.19
CA ALA A 174 14.26 -21.75 -8.76
C ALA A 174 14.58 -23.24 -8.64
#